data_6bb36ee503a3cc4c6b1627f61dcac516
#
_entry.id   6bb36ee503a3cc4c6b1627f61dcac516
#
_cell.length_a   1.000
_cell.length_b   1.000
_cell.length_c   1.000
_cell.angle_alpha   90.00
_cell.angle_beta   90.00
_cell.angle_gamma   90.00
#
_symmetry.space_group_name_H-M   'P 1'
#
loop_
_entity.id
_entity.type
_entity.pdbx_description
1 polymer ?
#
loop_
_entity_poly.entity_id
_entity_poly.type
_entity_poly.pdbx_seq_one_letter_code
_entity_poly.pdbx_strand_id
1 'polypeptide(L)'
;MTDPALTPDLIAAHGLSSEEYDSILDIIGREPSFTELGIFSAMWNEHCSYKSSKKWLRTLPTSGPQVICGPGENAGVVDIGDGQAVIFKMESHNHPSYIEPYQGA
;
A
#
# COMPACT_ATOMS: atom_id res chain seq x y z
N MET A 1 11.43 -22.64 17.42
CA MET A 1 10.20 -22.02 17.92
C MET A 1 9.09 -22.42 16.97
N THR A 2 7.98 -22.93 17.48
CA THR A 2 6.80 -23.22 16.66
C THR A 2 6.01 -21.93 16.46
N ASP A 3 5.55 -21.69 15.25
CA ASP A 3 4.69 -20.54 14.95
C ASP A 3 3.42 -20.56 15.81
N PRO A 4 2.89 -19.39 16.20
CA PRO A 4 1.64 -19.32 16.93
C PRO A 4 0.48 -19.83 16.06
N ALA A 5 -0.53 -20.42 16.68
CA ALA A 5 -1.76 -20.79 15.98
C ALA A 5 -2.47 -19.53 15.47
N LEU A 6 -2.96 -19.57 14.24
CA LEU A 6 -3.69 -18.46 13.61
C LEU A 6 -5.14 -18.40 14.14
N THR A 7 -5.31 -17.73 15.24
CA THR A 7 -6.63 -17.50 15.83
C THR A 7 -7.32 -16.28 15.18
N PRO A 8 -8.66 -16.19 15.21
CA PRO A 8 -9.39 -15.01 14.74
C PRO A 8 -8.88 -13.68 15.35
N ASP A 9 -8.54 -13.70 16.65
CA ASP A 9 -7.99 -12.53 17.33
C ASP A 9 -6.61 -12.14 16.80
N LEU A 10 -5.77 -13.12 16.47
CA LEU A 10 -4.46 -12.88 15.89
C LEU A 10 -4.58 -12.30 14.47
N ILE A 11 -5.51 -12.83 13.67
CA ILE A 11 -5.80 -12.34 12.30
C ILE A 11 -6.29 -10.89 12.38
N ALA A 12 -7.23 -10.59 13.27
CA ALA A 12 -7.73 -9.24 13.49
C ALA A 12 -6.64 -8.28 14.00
N ALA A 13 -5.75 -8.75 14.88
CA ALA A 13 -4.60 -7.97 15.35
C ALA A 13 -3.61 -7.62 14.22
N HIS A 14 -3.58 -8.40 13.13
CA HIS A 14 -2.84 -8.09 11.91
C HIS A 14 -3.60 -7.15 10.97
N GLY A 15 -4.76 -6.61 11.37
CA GLY A 15 -5.54 -5.67 10.56
C GLY A 15 -6.25 -6.30 9.37
N LEU A 16 -6.41 -7.61 9.35
CA LEU A 16 -7.13 -8.35 8.33
C LEU A 16 -8.56 -8.62 8.77
N SER A 17 -9.54 -8.37 7.90
CA SER A 17 -10.92 -8.81 8.11
C SER A 17 -11.07 -10.30 7.84
N SER A 18 -12.18 -10.90 8.29
CA SER A 18 -12.50 -12.30 7.97
C SER A 18 -12.58 -12.56 6.47
N GLU A 19 -13.17 -11.63 5.71
CA GLU A 19 -13.30 -11.73 4.25
C GLU A 19 -11.93 -11.67 3.55
N GLU A 20 -11.01 -10.84 4.07
CA GLU A 20 -9.64 -10.78 3.57
C GLU A 20 -8.89 -12.07 3.89
N TYR A 21 -9.09 -12.63 5.07
CA TYR A 21 -8.49 -13.92 5.43
C TYR A 21 -9.01 -15.07 4.58
N ASP A 22 -10.32 -15.12 4.32
CA ASP A 22 -10.91 -16.10 3.40
C ASP A 22 -10.31 -15.98 2.00
N SER A 23 -10.09 -14.74 1.53
CA SER A 23 -9.41 -14.50 0.24
C SER A 23 -7.97 -14.98 0.24
N ILE A 24 -7.24 -14.90 1.36
CA ILE A 24 -5.90 -15.47 1.49
C ILE A 24 -5.96 -17.00 1.33
N LEU A 25 -6.91 -17.67 2.01
CA LEU A 25 -7.07 -19.10 1.91
C LEU A 25 -7.37 -19.53 0.47
N ASP A 26 -8.21 -18.80 -0.24
CA ASP A 26 -8.54 -19.05 -1.65
C ASP A 26 -7.32 -18.87 -2.56
N ILE A 27 -6.52 -17.83 -2.35
CA ILE A 27 -5.34 -17.51 -3.18
C ILE A 27 -4.26 -18.58 -3.04
N ILE A 28 -3.93 -18.96 -1.79
CA ILE A 28 -2.81 -19.88 -1.54
C ILE A 28 -3.24 -21.34 -1.43
N GLY A 29 -4.55 -21.63 -1.32
CA GLY A 29 -5.12 -22.99 -1.25
C GLY A 29 -4.82 -23.74 0.04
N ARG A 30 -4.39 -23.06 1.08
CA ARG A 30 -4.05 -23.59 2.41
C ARG A 30 -4.08 -22.50 3.46
N GLU A 31 -3.91 -22.89 4.71
CA GLU A 31 -3.66 -21.93 5.80
C GLU A 31 -2.26 -21.28 5.63
N PRO A 32 -2.14 -19.94 5.77
CA PRO A 32 -0.84 -19.27 5.72
C PRO A 32 0.00 -19.62 6.96
N SER A 33 1.31 -19.57 6.85
CA SER A 33 2.19 -19.51 8.02
C SER A 33 2.07 -18.14 8.72
N PHE A 34 2.57 -18.03 9.93
CA PHE A 34 2.58 -16.75 10.66
C PHE A 34 3.33 -15.65 9.89
N THR A 35 4.44 -15.99 9.24
CA THR A 35 5.19 -15.06 8.41
C THR A 35 4.39 -14.61 7.18
N GLU A 36 3.71 -15.54 6.49
CA GLU A 36 2.85 -15.21 5.35
C GLU A 36 1.68 -14.33 5.76
N LEU A 37 1.05 -14.58 6.92
CA LEU A 37 0.03 -13.70 7.47
C LEU A 37 0.54 -12.27 7.63
N GLY A 38 1.76 -12.10 8.17
CA GLY A 38 2.41 -10.80 8.29
C GLY A 38 2.66 -10.12 6.95
N ILE A 39 3.05 -10.87 5.92
CA ILE A 39 3.24 -10.35 4.56
C ILE A 39 1.91 -9.86 3.97
N PHE A 40 0.85 -10.66 4.06
CA PHE A 40 -0.48 -10.25 3.60
C PHE A 40 -1.00 -9.04 4.35
N SER A 41 -0.83 -8.99 5.68
CA SER A 41 -1.16 -7.85 6.51
C SER A 41 -0.46 -6.56 6.01
N ALA A 42 0.83 -6.63 5.75
CA ALA A 42 1.60 -5.48 5.26
C ALA A 42 1.16 -5.04 3.86
N MET A 43 0.95 -5.98 2.94
CA MET A 43 0.58 -5.69 1.56
C MET A 43 -0.87 -5.21 1.40
N TRP A 44 -1.78 -5.66 2.26
CA TRP A 44 -3.21 -5.32 2.20
C TRP A 44 -3.62 -4.19 3.12
N ASN A 45 -2.68 -3.55 3.82
CA ASN A 45 -2.98 -2.33 4.53
C ASN A 45 -3.28 -1.18 3.54
N GLU A 46 -3.94 -0.13 4.01
CA GLU A 46 -4.34 1.01 3.18
C GLU A 46 -3.13 1.70 2.52
N HIS A 47 -1.99 1.74 3.21
CA HIS A 47 -0.78 2.40 2.71
C HIS A 47 -0.23 1.73 1.44
N CYS A 48 -0.27 0.40 1.36
CA CYS A 48 0.24 -0.34 0.20
C CYS A 48 -0.84 -0.61 -0.85
N SER A 49 -2.04 -0.99 -0.42
CA SER A 49 -3.09 -1.46 -1.33
C SER A 49 -4.02 -0.38 -1.83
N TYR A 50 -4.14 0.74 -1.10
CA TYR A 50 -5.16 1.77 -1.34
C TYR A 50 -6.58 1.20 -1.40
N LYS A 51 -6.85 0.11 -0.65
CA LYS A 51 -8.10 -0.65 -0.74
C LYS A 51 -9.36 0.18 -0.50
N SER A 52 -9.30 1.18 0.37
CA SER A 52 -10.42 2.07 0.68
C SER A 52 -10.38 3.36 -0.12
N SER A 53 -9.20 3.92 -0.39
CA SER A 53 -9.03 5.24 -1.00
C SER A 53 -8.97 5.20 -2.53
N LYS A 54 -8.62 4.06 -3.13
CA LYS A 54 -8.40 3.93 -4.58
C LYS A 54 -9.59 4.42 -5.41
N LYS A 55 -10.83 4.15 -4.98
CA LYS A 55 -12.03 4.61 -5.69
C LYS A 55 -12.15 6.14 -5.72
N TRP A 56 -11.69 6.81 -4.65
CA TRP A 56 -11.70 8.26 -4.56
C TRP A 56 -10.53 8.88 -5.32
N LEU A 57 -9.34 8.27 -5.23
CA LEU A 57 -8.18 8.72 -5.99
C LEU A 57 -8.45 8.73 -7.50
N ARG A 58 -9.21 7.76 -8.00
CA ARG A 58 -9.61 7.69 -9.42
C ARG A 58 -10.53 8.82 -9.88
N THR A 59 -11.16 9.57 -8.95
CA THR A 59 -12.00 10.72 -9.29
C THR A 59 -11.20 12.01 -9.45
N LEU A 60 -9.93 12.02 -9.04
CA LEU A 60 -9.08 13.19 -9.18
C LEU A 60 -8.65 13.36 -10.65
N PRO A 61 -8.53 14.61 -11.13
CA PRO A 61 -8.04 14.87 -12.48
C PRO A 61 -6.57 14.46 -12.56
N THR A 62 -6.27 13.52 -13.47
CA THR A 62 -4.91 12.95 -13.64
C THR A 62 -4.39 13.11 -15.05
N SER A 63 -5.14 13.77 -15.92
CA SER A 63 -4.78 14.02 -17.31
C SER A 63 -5.05 15.47 -17.69
N GLY A 64 -4.29 15.99 -18.61
CA GLY A 64 -4.42 17.34 -19.15
C GLY A 64 -3.25 17.67 -20.07
N PRO A 65 -3.32 18.79 -20.83
CA PRO A 65 -2.26 19.13 -21.79
C PRO A 65 -0.89 19.39 -21.14
N GLN A 66 -0.86 19.72 -19.85
CA GLN A 66 0.38 19.95 -19.12
C GLN A 66 0.94 18.68 -18.45
N VAL A 67 0.18 17.58 -18.41
CA VAL A 67 0.61 16.35 -17.73
C VAL A 67 1.56 15.58 -18.65
N ILE A 68 2.83 15.48 -18.25
CA ILE A 68 3.86 14.68 -18.92
C ILE A 68 3.87 13.26 -18.39
N CYS A 69 3.87 13.10 -17.04
CA CYS A 69 3.75 11.81 -16.36
C CYS A 69 2.63 11.86 -15.34
N GLY A 70 1.62 11.02 -15.53
CA GLY A 70 0.49 10.82 -14.61
C GLY A 70 0.68 9.62 -13.69
N PRO A 71 -0.40 9.12 -13.05
CA PRO A 71 -0.36 7.95 -12.17
C PRO A 71 0.20 6.70 -12.86
N GLY A 72 0.96 5.92 -12.10
CA GLY A 72 1.66 4.72 -12.57
C GLY A 72 3.18 4.87 -12.54
N GLU A 73 3.67 6.11 -12.46
CA GLU A 73 5.08 6.44 -12.29
C GLU A 73 5.40 6.81 -10.84
N ASN A 74 6.69 6.79 -10.52
CA ASN A 74 7.15 7.10 -9.15
C ASN A 74 7.04 8.58 -8.78
N ALA A 75 6.91 9.46 -9.76
CA ALA A 75 6.74 10.89 -9.59
C ALA A 75 5.79 11.46 -10.65
N GLY A 76 5.09 12.52 -10.31
CA GLY A 76 4.33 13.33 -11.25
C GLY A 76 5.26 14.30 -12.00
N VAL A 77 4.99 14.53 -13.29
CA VAL A 77 5.71 15.52 -14.08
C VAL A 77 4.71 16.37 -14.85
N VAL A 78 4.83 17.68 -14.70
CA VAL A 78 3.97 18.65 -15.39
C VAL A 78 4.82 19.67 -16.16
N ASP A 79 4.38 19.97 -17.37
CA ASP A 79 4.94 21.05 -18.21
C ASP A 79 4.51 22.40 -17.62
N ILE A 80 5.48 23.30 -17.41
CA ILE A 80 5.23 24.67 -16.97
C ILE A 80 5.53 25.72 -18.03
N GLY A 81 5.77 25.30 -19.26
CA GLY A 81 6.10 26.16 -20.41
C GLY A 81 7.60 26.37 -20.59
N ASP A 82 7.97 27.02 -21.69
CA ASP A 82 9.36 27.36 -22.05
C ASP A 82 10.33 26.16 -22.06
N GLY A 83 9.82 24.95 -22.34
CA GLY A 83 10.61 23.71 -22.32
C GLY A 83 11.03 23.25 -20.94
N GLN A 84 10.36 23.75 -19.91
CA GLN A 84 10.59 23.40 -18.51
C GLN A 84 9.47 22.51 -17.94
N ALA A 85 9.83 21.66 -16.99
CA ALA A 85 8.88 20.80 -16.29
C ALA A 85 9.15 20.79 -14.79
N VAL A 86 8.09 20.64 -14.00
CA VAL A 86 8.17 20.39 -12.56
C VAL A 86 7.97 18.91 -12.30
N ILE A 87 8.90 18.32 -11.55
CA ILE A 87 8.82 16.96 -11.05
C ILE A 87 8.45 17.05 -9.56
N PHE A 88 7.45 16.28 -9.17
CA PHE A 88 7.00 16.29 -7.77
C PHE A 88 6.62 14.89 -7.29
N LYS A 89 6.80 14.68 -6.00
CA LYS A 89 6.40 13.48 -5.27
C LYS A 89 5.93 13.89 -3.88
N MET A 90 4.92 13.20 -3.39
CA MET A 90 4.48 13.29 -2.00
C MET A 90 4.31 11.87 -1.47
N GLU A 91 4.90 11.60 -0.33
CA GLU A 91 4.79 10.30 0.33
C GLU A 91 4.78 10.46 1.84
N SER A 92 4.25 9.47 2.53
CA SER A 92 4.30 9.37 3.99
C SER A 92 5.19 8.20 4.40
N HIS A 93 5.99 8.39 5.45
CA HIS A 93 6.88 7.39 6.02
C HIS A 93 6.31 6.94 7.36
N ASN A 94 5.46 5.91 7.36
CA ASN A 94 4.73 5.53 8.58
C ASN A 94 5.48 4.51 9.43
N HIS A 95 5.43 3.24 9.06
CA HIS A 95 5.88 2.15 9.93
C HIS A 95 7.38 2.16 10.24
N PRO A 96 8.30 2.12 9.25
CA PRO A 96 9.73 2.11 9.53
C PRO A 96 10.18 3.39 10.25
N SER A 97 9.70 4.55 9.80
CA SER A 97 10.09 5.84 10.36
C SER A 97 9.53 6.10 11.76
N TYR A 98 8.42 5.46 12.14
CA TYR A 98 7.90 5.52 13.49
C TYR A 98 8.78 4.75 14.48
N ILE A 99 9.30 3.59 14.06
CA ILE A 99 10.13 2.70 14.89
C ILE A 99 11.60 3.16 14.88
N GLU A 100 12.14 3.42 13.70
CA GLU A 100 13.53 3.81 13.45
C GLU A 100 13.57 5.02 12.49
N PRO A 101 13.34 6.25 12.99
CA PRO A 101 13.19 7.44 12.15
C PRO A 101 14.38 7.70 11.23
N TYR A 102 15.59 7.50 11.72
CA TYR A 102 16.81 7.70 10.94
C TYR A 102 16.92 6.70 9.77
N GLN A 103 16.61 5.45 10.02
CA GLN A 103 16.68 4.40 8.99
C GLN A 103 15.51 4.50 8.00
N GLY A 104 14.34 4.94 8.47
CA GLY A 104 13.17 5.12 7.62
C GLY A 104 13.28 6.30 6.66
N ALA A 105 13.96 7.37 7.08
CA ALA A 105 14.20 8.53 6.23
C ALA A 105 15.32 8.30 5.23
#